data_33544dc2430629763dd39bab149ffe8c
#
_entry.id   33544dc2430629763dd39bab149ffe8c
#
_cell.length_a   1.000
_cell.length_b   1.000
_cell.length_c   1.000
_cell.angle_alpha   90.00
_cell.angle_beta   90.00
_cell.angle_gamma   90.00
#
_symmetry.space_group_name_H-M   'P 1'
#
loop_
_entity.id
_entity.type
_entity.pdbx_description
1 polymer ?
#
loop_
_entity_poly.entity_id
_entity_poly.type
_entity_poly.pdbx_seq_one_letter_code
_entity_poly.pdbx_strand_id
1 'polypeptide(L)'
;CIRDRVKGIETNTGKTFLGPVILATGHSARDVYRWLAANNVEIEAKGIAVGVRLEHPATLIDQIQYHNRNGRGKYLPAAEYSFVNQVDGRGVYSFCMCPGGFVVPAASGPEQIVVNGMSPSNRGSRWSNSGMVVELRPEDIEQFTIDNLQFTISMQHNSAANCQLPTVNSQLSMMYFQEYLERLCWQQGNMKQTAPAQRMADFTKKKLSYDLPETSYAPGLVSSPLHFWMPSFIAERLSKGFQLFGKYSRGFLTNEATMIGVETRTSAPVRITRDKETLQHVRVKGLFPCGEGAGYAGGIVSAGID
;
A
#
# COMPACT_ATOMS: atom_id res chain seq x y z
N CYS A 1 11.83 -14.16 34.10
CA CYS A 1 12.25 -13.85 32.74
C CYS A 1 12.99 -12.53 32.73
N ILE A 2 14.26 -12.55 32.43
CA ILE A 2 15.00 -11.32 32.11
C ILE A 2 14.50 -10.91 30.70
N ARG A 3 13.66 -9.90 30.65
CA ARG A 3 12.97 -9.45 29.41
C ARG A 3 13.88 -8.61 28.50
N ASP A 4 15.18 -8.57 28.78
CA ASP A 4 16.17 -7.71 28.10
C ASP A 4 17.09 -8.46 27.14
N ARG A 5 16.93 -9.80 27.01
CA ARG A 5 17.79 -10.61 26.15
C ARG A 5 17.08 -11.78 25.51
N VAL A 6 17.23 -11.93 24.20
CA VAL A 6 16.90 -13.14 23.45
C VAL A 6 18.06 -14.14 23.58
N LYS A 7 17.76 -15.40 23.89
CA LYS A 7 18.73 -16.49 23.99
C LYS A 7 18.64 -17.48 22.83
N GLY A 8 17.59 -17.40 22.02
CA GLY A 8 17.35 -18.31 20.93
C GLY A 8 15.89 -18.36 20.53
N ILE A 9 15.53 -19.34 19.74
CA ILE A 9 14.20 -19.61 19.22
C ILE A 9 13.78 -21.01 19.67
N GLU A 10 12.54 -21.15 20.12
CA GLU A 10 11.87 -22.42 20.33
C GLU A 10 10.79 -22.60 19.25
N THR A 11 10.78 -23.77 18.62
CA THR A 11 9.80 -24.11 17.58
C THR A 11 8.57 -24.79 18.20
N ASN A 12 7.46 -24.81 17.45
CA ASN A 12 6.24 -25.54 17.83
C ASN A 12 6.45 -27.06 18.01
N THR A 13 7.58 -27.61 17.55
CA THR A 13 7.96 -29.00 17.74
C THR A 13 8.80 -29.20 19.01
N GLY A 14 9.00 -28.19 19.83
CA GLY A 14 9.80 -28.20 21.05
C GLY A 14 11.32 -28.17 20.82
N LYS A 15 11.80 -27.99 19.59
CA LYS A 15 13.23 -27.80 19.33
C LYS A 15 13.68 -26.41 19.68
N THR A 16 14.78 -26.29 20.41
CA THR A 16 15.39 -25.01 20.80
C THR A 16 16.69 -24.79 20.03
N PHE A 17 16.84 -23.60 19.46
CA PHE A 17 18.05 -23.14 18.78
C PHE A 17 18.59 -21.95 19.57
N LEU A 18 19.74 -22.13 20.23
CA LEU A 18 20.38 -21.09 21.04
C LEU A 18 21.23 -20.17 20.16
N GLY A 19 21.20 -18.88 20.45
CA GLY A 19 22.02 -17.87 19.78
C GLY A 19 21.29 -16.54 19.57
N PRO A 20 21.94 -15.57 18.92
CA PRO A 20 21.30 -14.33 18.50
C PRO A 20 20.21 -14.61 17.45
N VAL A 21 19.18 -13.75 17.40
CA VAL A 21 18.04 -13.89 16.50
C VAL A 21 17.96 -12.72 15.55
N ILE A 22 18.07 -12.98 14.25
CA ILE A 22 17.78 -12.02 13.19
C ILE A 22 16.28 -12.10 12.90
N LEU A 23 15.57 -10.97 13.09
CA LEU A 23 14.13 -10.87 12.85
C LEU A 23 13.87 -10.20 11.49
N ALA A 24 13.67 -11.02 10.45
CA ALA A 24 13.53 -10.61 9.05
C ALA A 24 12.22 -11.15 8.44
N THR A 25 11.08 -10.97 9.11
CA THR A 25 9.78 -11.60 8.78
C THR A 25 9.02 -10.92 7.64
N GLY A 26 9.53 -9.80 7.10
CA GLY A 26 8.86 -9.01 6.08
C GLY A 26 7.75 -8.11 6.60
N HIS A 27 7.31 -7.16 5.77
CA HIS A 27 6.37 -6.10 6.19
C HIS A 27 4.91 -6.53 6.33
N SER A 28 4.55 -7.74 5.90
CA SER A 28 3.18 -8.27 5.99
C SER A 28 2.95 -9.21 7.18
N ALA A 29 3.97 -9.46 8.01
CA ALA A 29 3.90 -10.29 9.22
C ALA A 29 3.27 -9.49 10.39
N ARG A 30 1.99 -9.16 10.28
CA ARG A 30 1.26 -8.32 11.23
C ARG A 30 1.05 -8.99 12.59
N ASP A 31 0.99 -10.29 12.62
CA ASP A 31 0.98 -11.11 13.82
C ASP A 31 2.25 -10.89 14.65
N VAL A 32 3.42 -10.82 14.01
CA VAL A 32 4.69 -10.50 14.67
C VAL A 32 4.65 -9.10 15.29
N TYR A 33 4.16 -8.08 14.57
CA TYR A 33 4.07 -6.73 15.13
C TYR A 33 3.14 -6.66 16.35
N ARG A 34 1.98 -7.34 16.30
CA ARG A 34 1.08 -7.44 17.44
C ARG A 34 1.74 -8.16 18.62
N TRP A 35 2.46 -9.24 18.34
CA TRP A 35 3.18 -9.98 19.36
C TRP A 35 4.28 -9.14 20.01
N LEU A 36 5.06 -8.40 19.23
CA LEU A 36 6.09 -7.49 19.75
C LEU A 36 5.48 -6.42 20.67
N ALA A 37 4.41 -5.76 20.23
CA ALA A 37 3.70 -4.76 21.03
C ALA A 37 3.13 -5.34 22.32
N ALA A 38 2.49 -6.51 22.25
CA ALA A 38 1.92 -7.19 23.42
C ALA A 38 2.98 -7.65 24.45
N ASN A 39 4.21 -7.88 24.00
CA ASN A 39 5.33 -8.25 24.86
C ASN A 39 6.23 -7.08 25.26
N ASN A 40 5.79 -5.84 25.04
CA ASN A 40 6.53 -4.61 25.35
C ASN A 40 7.92 -4.55 24.69
N VAL A 41 8.08 -5.16 23.52
CA VAL A 41 9.23 -4.94 22.66
C VAL A 41 9.03 -3.59 21.94
N GLU A 42 10.01 -2.71 22.02
CA GLU A 42 9.89 -1.35 21.51
C GLU A 42 9.78 -1.34 19.99
N ILE A 43 8.66 -0.82 19.51
CA ILE A 43 8.41 -0.52 18.11
C ILE A 43 7.82 0.88 18.00
N GLU A 44 7.90 1.50 16.86
CA GLU A 44 7.31 2.82 16.59
C GLU A 44 6.46 2.80 15.33
N ALA A 45 5.41 3.63 15.29
CA ALA A 45 4.63 3.84 14.09
C ALA A 45 5.51 4.48 13.01
N LYS A 46 5.48 3.93 11.80
CA LYS A 46 6.30 4.40 10.68
C LYS A 46 5.41 4.87 9.54
N GLY A 47 5.74 6.03 8.95
CA GLY A 47 5.06 6.53 7.75
C GLY A 47 5.07 5.49 6.62
N ILE A 48 3.96 5.44 5.90
CA ILE A 48 3.70 4.56 4.77
C ILE A 48 3.25 5.36 3.56
N ALA A 49 3.08 4.70 2.43
CA ALA A 49 2.35 5.27 1.31
C ALA A 49 1.20 4.34 0.93
N VAL A 50 0.05 4.92 0.65
CA VAL A 50 -1.15 4.17 0.30
C VAL A 50 -1.89 4.82 -0.87
N GLY A 51 -2.62 4.03 -1.64
CA GLY A 51 -3.38 4.53 -2.76
C GLY A 51 -4.07 3.41 -3.54
N VAL A 52 -3.90 3.43 -4.83
CA VAL A 52 -4.53 2.52 -5.77
C VAL A 52 -3.52 1.91 -6.73
N ARG A 53 -3.87 0.79 -7.33
CA ARG A 53 -3.18 0.31 -8.52
C ARG A 53 -3.82 0.95 -9.75
N LEU A 54 -3.03 1.67 -10.52
CA LEU A 54 -3.48 2.32 -11.74
C LEU A 54 -3.05 1.46 -12.94
N GLU A 55 -4.02 0.99 -13.70
CA GLU A 55 -3.81 0.15 -14.88
C GLU A 55 -4.17 0.92 -16.14
N HIS A 56 -3.26 0.90 -17.13
CA HIS A 56 -3.44 1.47 -18.46
C HIS A 56 -3.28 0.41 -19.54
N PRO A 57 -3.83 0.60 -20.75
CA PRO A 57 -3.39 -0.12 -21.93
C PRO A 57 -1.88 0.07 -22.15
N ALA A 58 -1.11 -1.00 -22.30
CA ALA A 58 0.34 -0.93 -22.49
C ALA A 58 0.72 -0.13 -23.72
N THR A 59 -0.06 -0.26 -24.81
CA THR A 59 0.13 0.51 -26.04
C THR A 59 0.02 2.01 -25.83
N LEU A 60 -0.88 2.45 -24.96
CA LEU A 60 -1.02 3.87 -24.62
C LEU A 60 0.22 4.39 -23.89
N ILE A 61 0.75 3.64 -22.92
CA ILE A 61 1.98 4.01 -22.22
C ILE A 61 3.17 4.02 -23.18
N ASP A 62 3.29 3.03 -24.08
CA ASP A 62 4.30 3.02 -25.13
C ASP A 62 4.22 4.25 -26.03
N GLN A 63 3.01 4.65 -26.47
CA GLN A 63 2.79 5.84 -27.29
C GLN A 63 3.22 7.13 -26.58
N ILE A 64 2.86 7.25 -25.30
CA ILE A 64 3.19 8.42 -24.49
C ILE A 64 4.70 8.53 -24.27
N GLN A 65 5.34 7.45 -23.83
CA GLN A 65 6.76 7.50 -23.43
C GLN A 65 7.70 7.56 -24.62
N TYR A 66 7.36 6.90 -25.73
CA TYR A 66 8.17 6.92 -26.96
C TYR A 66 7.78 8.02 -27.92
N HIS A 67 6.75 8.84 -27.60
CA HIS A 67 6.24 9.90 -28.48
C HIS A 67 5.92 9.40 -29.89
N ASN A 68 5.41 8.18 -30.01
CA ASN A 68 5.15 7.50 -31.27
C ASN A 68 3.74 6.91 -31.28
N ARG A 69 2.91 7.32 -32.27
CA ARG A 69 1.53 6.81 -32.43
C ARG A 69 1.46 5.28 -32.62
N ASN A 70 2.52 4.67 -33.16
CA ASN A 70 2.61 3.22 -33.36
C ASN A 70 3.15 2.48 -32.11
N GLY A 71 3.36 3.18 -30.97
CA GLY A 71 3.93 2.63 -29.75
C GLY A 71 5.42 2.27 -29.91
N ARG A 72 5.86 1.22 -29.21
CA ARG A 72 7.27 0.85 -29.09
C ARG A 72 7.87 0.15 -30.33
N GLY A 73 7.05 -0.34 -31.24
CA GLY A 73 7.52 -1.10 -32.39
C GLY A 73 8.17 -2.44 -32.00
N LYS A 74 9.07 -2.93 -32.86
CA LYS A 74 9.69 -4.27 -32.71
C LYS A 74 10.87 -4.31 -31.72
N TYR A 75 11.57 -3.19 -31.55
CA TYR A 75 12.92 -3.20 -30.93
C TYR A 75 12.95 -2.57 -29.53
N LEU A 76 11.96 -1.75 -29.17
CA LEU A 76 11.92 -1.11 -27.86
C LEU A 76 11.25 -2.01 -26.82
N PRO A 77 11.70 -1.98 -25.55
CA PRO A 77 11.03 -2.68 -24.46
C PRO A 77 9.66 -2.09 -24.16
N ALA A 78 8.87 -2.75 -23.32
CA ALA A 78 7.67 -2.15 -22.76
C ALA A 78 8.02 -0.87 -21.99
N ALA A 79 7.32 0.21 -22.25
CA ALA A 79 7.65 1.52 -21.70
C ALA A 79 7.42 1.60 -20.19
N GLU A 80 8.30 2.30 -19.51
CA GLU A 80 8.23 2.56 -18.07
C GLU A 80 7.99 4.05 -17.82
N TYR A 81 7.39 4.38 -16.67
CA TYR A 81 7.26 5.76 -16.21
C TYR A 81 7.53 5.86 -14.71
N SER A 82 7.95 7.02 -14.28
CA SER A 82 8.09 7.38 -12.88
C SER A 82 7.57 8.80 -12.68
N PHE A 83 6.63 8.95 -11.76
CA PHE A 83 6.05 10.25 -11.40
C PHE A 83 6.23 10.51 -9.93
N VAL A 84 6.53 11.76 -9.59
CA VAL A 84 6.57 12.25 -8.22
C VAL A 84 6.18 13.72 -8.19
N ASN A 85 5.32 14.08 -7.25
CA ASN A 85 4.97 15.47 -6.96
C ASN A 85 4.70 15.66 -5.47
N GLN A 86 4.88 16.89 -5.01
CA GLN A 86 4.39 17.31 -3.70
C GLN A 86 2.99 17.90 -3.85
N VAL A 87 2.04 17.39 -3.08
CA VAL A 87 0.66 17.84 -3.05
C VAL A 87 0.23 18.03 -1.60
N ASP A 88 -0.08 19.26 -1.23
CA ASP A 88 -0.51 19.64 0.12
C ASP A 88 0.43 19.09 1.21
N GLY A 89 1.76 19.25 0.99
CA GLY A 89 2.80 18.86 1.96
C GLY A 89 3.06 17.35 2.07
N ARG A 90 2.55 16.53 1.15
CA ARG A 90 2.80 15.08 1.07
C ARG A 90 3.21 14.67 -0.33
N GLY A 91 4.10 13.69 -0.41
CA GLY A 91 4.49 13.08 -1.67
C GLY A 91 3.32 12.32 -2.30
N VAL A 92 3.09 12.54 -3.60
CA VAL A 92 2.23 11.71 -4.44
C VAL A 92 3.07 11.17 -5.58
N TYR A 93 3.14 9.85 -5.73
CA TYR A 93 4.09 9.26 -6.66
C TYR A 93 3.65 7.90 -7.20
N SER A 94 4.28 7.52 -8.34
CA SER A 94 4.18 6.16 -8.85
C SER A 94 5.11 5.23 -8.08
N PHE A 95 4.63 4.05 -7.75
CA PHE A 95 5.36 3.03 -7.01
C PHE A 95 5.30 1.70 -7.73
N CYS A 96 6.42 0.98 -7.78
CA CYS A 96 6.51 -0.36 -8.34
C CYS A 96 5.78 -0.49 -9.69
N MET A 97 6.22 0.30 -10.69
CA MET A 97 5.67 0.26 -12.06
C MET A 97 5.98 -1.09 -12.69
N CYS A 98 4.96 -1.71 -13.27
CA CYS A 98 4.97 -3.02 -13.91
C CYS A 98 4.64 -2.89 -15.40
N PRO A 99 5.64 -2.64 -16.26
CA PRO A 99 5.43 -2.52 -17.71
C PRO A 99 5.04 -3.86 -18.32
N GLY A 100 4.04 -3.87 -19.17
CA GLY A 100 3.51 -5.10 -19.78
C GLY A 100 3.13 -6.15 -18.74
N GLY A 101 2.56 -5.72 -17.61
CA GLY A 101 2.31 -6.54 -16.43
C GLY A 101 0.83 -6.75 -16.11
N PHE A 102 0.58 -7.33 -14.95
CA PHE A 102 -0.75 -7.67 -14.44
C PHE A 102 -0.96 -7.09 -13.06
N VAL A 103 -2.19 -6.74 -12.74
CA VAL A 103 -2.61 -6.47 -11.37
C VAL A 103 -2.98 -7.80 -10.70
N VAL A 104 -2.49 -8.03 -9.51
CA VAL A 104 -2.65 -9.30 -8.78
C VAL A 104 -3.20 -9.06 -7.37
N PRO A 105 -4.00 -10.02 -6.83
CA PRO A 105 -4.41 -9.97 -5.42
C PRO A 105 -3.20 -10.23 -4.51
N ALA A 106 -3.12 -9.47 -3.41
CA ALA A 106 -2.00 -9.54 -2.46
C ALA A 106 -2.46 -9.53 -0.99
N ALA A 107 -3.76 -9.72 -0.72
CA ALA A 107 -4.28 -9.82 0.63
C ALA A 107 -3.77 -11.11 1.31
N SER A 108 -3.44 -11.01 2.61
CA SER A 108 -2.96 -12.14 3.42
C SER A 108 -3.93 -12.54 4.52
N GLY A 109 -5.05 -11.83 4.66
CA GLY A 109 -6.08 -12.12 5.67
C GLY A 109 -7.48 -12.20 5.06
N PRO A 110 -8.45 -12.73 5.80
CA PRO A 110 -9.84 -12.71 5.41
C PRO A 110 -10.39 -11.27 5.43
N GLU A 111 -11.46 -11.04 4.68
CA GLU A 111 -12.16 -9.74 4.65
C GLU A 111 -11.27 -8.55 4.29
N GLN A 112 -10.28 -8.78 3.44
CA GLN A 112 -9.34 -7.77 2.98
C GLN A 112 -9.18 -7.83 1.47
N ILE A 113 -9.02 -6.68 0.82
CA ILE A 113 -8.51 -6.57 -0.54
C ILE A 113 -7.24 -5.71 -0.51
N VAL A 114 -6.20 -6.27 -1.06
CA VAL A 114 -4.95 -5.58 -1.39
C VAL A 114 -4.59 -5.96 -2.80
N VAL A 115 -4.21 -4.99 -3.59
CA VAL A 115 -3.74 -5.21 -4.96
C VAL A 115 -2.27 -4.85 -5.09
N ASN A 116 -1.57 -5.58 -5.94
CA ASN A 116 -0.17 -5.32 -6.29
C ASN A 116 0.01 -5.55 -7.79
N GLY A 117 1.19 -5.33 -8.32
CA GLY A 117 1.51 -5.57 -9.71
C GLY A 117 2.64 -6.57 -9.90
N MET A 118 2.63 -7.23 -11.05
CA MET A 118 3.66 -8.16 -11.46
C MET A 118 3.91 -8.06 -12.96
N SER A 119 5.17 -8.01 -13.40
CA SER A 119 5.53 -8.13 -14.81
C SER A 119 6.06 -9.52 -15.09
N PRO A 120 5.58 -10.22 -16.13
CA PRO A 120 6.24 -11.39 -16.64
C PRO A 120 7.58 -11.01 -17.28
N SER A 121 8.49 -11.95 -17.41
CA SER A 121 9.84 -11.69 -17.93
C SER A 121 9.84 -11.07 -19.34
N ASN A 122 8.87 -11.42 -20.17
CA ASN A 122 8.73 -10.87 -21.53
C ASN A 122 8.03 -9.51 -21.58
N ARG A 123 7.44 -9.02 -20.45
CA ARG A 123 6.70 -7.75 -20.37
C ARG A 123 5.70 -7.54 -21.50
N GLY A 124 5.01 -8.62 -21.89
CA GLY A 124 4.21 -8.69 -23.12
C GLY A 124 2.71 -8.66 -22.93
N SER A 125 2.19 -8.29 -21.74
CA SER A 125 0.75 -8.19 -21.55
C SER A 125 0.17 -6.94 -22.25
N ARG A 126 -1.14 -6.92 -22.39
CA ARG A 126 -1.87 -5.78 -22.97
C ARG A 126 -1.94 -4.56 -22.02
N TRP A 127 -1.52 -4.71 -20.77
CA TRP A 127 -1.61 -3.71 -19.73
C TRP A 127 -0.23 -3.31 -19.18
N SER A 128 -0.17 -2.12 -18.65
CA SER A 128 0.90 -1.62 -17.80
C SER A 128 0.29 -1.02 -16.55
N ASN A 129 0.87 -1.27 -15.39
CA ASN A 129 0.29 -0.76 -14.16
C ASN A 129 1.34 -0.26 -13.17
N SER A 130 0.93 0.63 -12.26
CA SER A 130 1.77 1.04 -11.12
C SER A 130 0.89 1.32 -9.89
N GLY A 131 1.47 1.19 -8.72
CA GLY A 131 0.91 1.83 -7.54
C GLY A 131 0.95 3.34 -7.73
N MET A 132 -0.15 4.02 -7.42
CA MET A 132 -0.24 5.48 -7.34
C MET A 132 -0.61 5.82 -5.92
N VAL A 133 0.35 6.34 -5.18
CA VAL A 133 0.27 6.38 -3.72
C VAL A 133 0.55 7.77 -3.17
N VAL A 134 0.00 8.01 -1.98
CA VAL A 134 0.18 9.23 -1.18
C VAL A 134 0.99 8.86 0.06
N GLU A 135 2.05 9.62 0.32
CA GLU A 135 2.78 9.56 1.59
C GLU A 135 1.85 9.89 2.75
N LEU A 136 1.85 9.05 3.76
CA LEU A 136 1.15 9.25 5.02
C LEU A 136 2.11 9.16 6.18
N ARG A 137 1.88 10.00 7.17
CA ARG A 137 2.63 10.03 8.43
C ARG A 137 1.70 9.71 9.60
N PRO A 138 2.23 9.32 10.76
CA PRO A 138 1.41 9.04 11.94
C PRO A 138 0.45 10.18 12.30
N GLU A 139 0.88 11.44 12.13
CA GLU A 139 0.07 12.63 12.43
C GLU A 139 -1.21 12.71 11.56
N ASP A 140 -1.13 12.27 10.30
CA ASP A 140 -2.30 12.25 9.40
C ASP A 140 -3.38 11.28 9.92
N ILE A 141 -2.96 10.18 10.55
CA ILE A 141 -3.86 9.16 11.09
C ILE A 141 -4.45 9.59 12.43
N GLU A 142 -3.67 10.28 13.25
CA GLU A 142 -4.17 10.88 14.52
C GLU A 142 -5.30 11.86 14.21
N GLN A 143 -5.10 12.79 13.28
CA GLN A 143 -6.11 13.75 12.87
C GLN A 143 -7.36 13.07 12.30
N PHE A 144 -7.17 12.10 11.39
CA PHE A 144 -8.27 11.31 10.81
C PHE A 144 -9.09 10.61 11.90
N THR A 145 -8.44 10.06 12.92
CA THR A 145 -9.10 9.36 14.01
C THR A 145 -9.91 10.33 14.88
N ILE A 146 -9.37 11.50 15.20
CA ILE A 146 -10.06 12.54 15.94
C ILE A 146 -11.32 13.01 15.18
N ASP A 147 -11.20 13.29 13.89
CA ASP A 147 -12.30 13.77 13.05
C ASP A 147 -13.43 12.73 12.98
N ASN A 148 -13.07 11.44 12.82
CA ASN A 148 -14.07 10.37 12.77
C ASN A 148 -14.69 10.05 14.13
N LEU A 149 -13.95 10.17 15.24
CA LEU A 149 -14.52 10.05 16.59
C LEU A 149 -15.53 11.15 16.86
N GLN A 150 -15.25 12.39 16.50
CA GLN A 150 -16.18 13.51 16.65
C GLN A 150 -17.45 13.31 15.81
N PHE A 151 -17.30 12.82 14.57
CA PHE A 151 -18.42 12.48 13.71
C PHE A 151 -19.26 11.32 14.27
N THR A 152 -18.62 10.29 14.80
CA THR A 152 -19.30 9.11 15.38
C THR A 152 -20.06 9.51 16.65
N ILE A 153 -19.49 10.34 17.51
CA ILE A 153 -20.16 10.86 18.71
C ILE A 153 -21.40 11.69 18.33
N SER A 154 -21.31 12.48 17.25
CA SER A 154 -22.46 13.26 16.75
C SER A 154 -23.54 12.41 16.09
N MET A 155 -23.21 11.21 15.62
CA MET A 155 -24.12 10.28 14.92
C MET A 155 -24.67 9.15 15.81
N GLN A 156 -24.33 9.07 17.09
CA GLN A 156 -24.71 7.97 18.02
C GLN A 156 -26.22 7.77 18.24
N HIS A 157 -27.05 8.25 17.32
CA HIS A 157 -28.47 7.92 17.32
C HIS A 157 -28.89 6.87 16.27
N ASN A 158 -27.99 6.35 15.40
CA ASN A 158 -28.38 5.26 14.48
C ASN A 158 -27.20 4.40 14.03
N SER A 159 -27.26 3.14 14.45
CA SER A 159 -26.68 1.90 13.90
C SER A 159 -25.16 1.72 13.79
N ALA A 160 -24.77 0.60 14.39
CA ALA A 160 -23.48 -0.05 14.44
C ALA A 160 -22.88 -0.40 13.07
N ALA A 161 -21.86 0.34 12.67
CA ALA A 161 -20.81 -0.22 11.84
C ALA A 161 -19.57 -0.42 12.74
N ASN A 162 -19.36 -1.66 13.19
CA ASN A 162 -18.23 -2.06 14.04
C ASN A 162 -16.91 -2.07 13.23
N CYS A 163 -16.51 -0.93 12.68
CA CYS A 163 -15.14 -0.73 12.22
C CYS A 163 -14.40 0.00 13.34
N GLN A 164 -13.60 -0.74 14.12
CA GLN A 164 -12.76 -0.13 15.16
C GLN A 164 -11.73 0.76 14.46
N LEU A 165 -11.88 2.06 14.64
CA LEU A 165 -10.87 3.03 14.22
C LEU A 165 -9.57 2.80 15.00
N PRO A 166 -8.40 3.06 14.39
CA PRO A 166 -7.12 2.96 15.08
C PRO A 166 -7.13 3.80 16.35
N THR A 167 -6.69 3.23 17.47
CA THR A 167 -6.54 3.97 18.71
C THR A 167 -5.46 5.05 18.57
N VAL A 168 -5.79 6.28 18.97
CA VAL A 168 -4.85 7.40 19.00
C VAL A 168 -3.62 7.01 19.83
N ASN A 169 -2.41 7.34 19.35
CA ASN A 169 -1.12 7.06 20.01
C ASN A 169 -0.71 5.57 20.13
N SER A 170 -1.24 4.69 19.29
CA SER A 170 -0.76 3.30 19.24
C SER A 170 0.49 3.18 18.37
N GLN A 171 1.50 2.44 18.85
CA GLN A 171 2.67 2.03 18.06
C GLN A 171 2.28 1.26 16.78
N LEU A 172 1.05 0.77 16.72
CA LEU A 172 0.46 0.03 15.60
C LEU A 172 -0.54 0.86 14.79
N SER A 173 -0.69 2.16 15.04
CA SER A 173 -1.71 3.02 14.39
C SER A 173 -1.67 2.93 12.86
N MET A 174 -0.49 2.97 12.27
CA MET A 174 -0.31 2.89 10.82
C MET A 174 -0.69 1.50 10.28
N MET A 175 -0.42 0.43 11.03
CA MET A 175 -0.84 -0.93 10.67
C MET A 175 -2.36 -1.08 10.72
N TYR A 176 -3.00 -0.56 11.76
CA TYR A 176 -4.47 -0.59 11.87
C TYR A 176 -5.13 0.26 10.78
N PHE A 177 -4.50 1.35 10.37
CA PHE A 177 -5.00 2.14 9.26
C PHE A 177 -4.91 1.40 7.92
N GLN A 178 -3.83 0.64 7.67
CA GLN A 178 -3.76 -0.25 6.51
C GLN A 178 -4.91 -1.27 6.54
N GLU A 179 -5.13 -1.93 7.67
CA GLU A 179 -6.20 -2.93 7.84
C GLU A 179 -7.60 -2.32 7.65
N TYR A 180 -7.79 -1.11 8.15
CA TYR A 180 -9.03 -0.36 7.94
C TYR A 180 -9.31 -0.12 6.44
N LEU A 181 -8.33 0.37 5.69
CA LEU A 181 -8.48 0.60 4.25
C LEU A 181 -8.69 -0.70 3.46
N GLU A 182 -7.98 -1.76 3.81
CA GLU A 182 -8.09 -3.08 3.17
C GLU A 182 -9.47 -3.69 3.40
N ARG A 183 -10.02 -3.54 4.61
CA ARG A 183 -11.37 -3.99 4.95
C ARG A 183 -12.44 -3.13 4.28
N LEU A 184 -12.29 -1.82 4.31
CA LEU A 184 -13.19 -0.90 3.61
C LEU A 184 -13.23 -1.22 2.12
N CYS A 185 -12.07 -1.49 1.51
CA CYS A 185 -11.96 -1.91 0.12
C CYS A 185 -12.72 -3.23 -0.13
N TRP A 186 -12.61 -4.22 0.75
CA TRP A 186 -13.33 -5.48 0.65
C TRP A 186 -14.85 -5.28 0.73
N GLN A 187 -15.33 -4.42 1.62
CA GLN A 187 -16.75 -4.07 1.72
C GLN A 187 -17.25 -3.44 0.42
N GLN A 188 -16.48 -2.55 -0.19
CA GLN A 188 -16.78 -1.91 -1.48
C GLN A 188 -16.63 -2.87 -2.67
N GLY A 189 -15.91 -3.97 -2.51
CA GLY A 189 -15.74 -5.08 -3.45
C GLY A 189 -16.82 -6.17 -3.34
N ASN A 190 -18.02 -5.83 -2.83
CA ASN A 190 -19.14 -6.76 -2.62
C ASN A 190 -18.82 -7.89 -1.63
N MET A 191 -17.93 -7.65 -0.66
CA MET A 191 -17.48 -8.66 0.32
C MET A 191 -16.90 -9.93 -0.34
N LYS A 192 -16.26 -9.74 -1.49
CA LYS A 192 -15.57 -10.78 -2.27
C LYS A 192 -14.16 -10.30 -2.60
N GLN A 193 -13.45 -11.05 -3.44
CA GLN A 193 -12.15 -10.65 -3.96
C GLN A 193 -12.23 -9.80 -5.25
N THR A 194 -13.42 -9.45 -5.71
CA THR A 194 -13.61 -8.44 -6.76
C THR A 194 -13.18 -7.07 -6.23
N ALA A 195 -12.26 -6.40 -6.91
CA ALA A 195 -11.74 -5.13 -6.43
C ALA A 195 -12.63 -3.94 -6.83
N PRO A 196 -12.89 -3.00 -5.92
CA PRO A 196 -13.58 -1.76 -6.27
C PRO A 196 -12.70 -0.92 -7.19
N ALA A 197 -13.27 -0.40 -8.26
CA ALA A 197 -12.53 0.31 -9.28
C ALA A 197 -13.30 1.50 -9.85
N GLN A 198 -12.56 2.46 -10.40
CA GLN A 198 -13.08 3.66 -11.02
C GLN A 198 -12.17 4.10 -12.18
N ARG A 199 -12.74 4.68 -13.23
CA ARG A 199 -11.94 5.30 -14.30
C ARG A 199 -11.17 6.51 -13.77
N MET A 200 -9.92 6.66 -14.14
CA MET A 200 -9.03 7.71 -13.63
C MET A 200 -9.56 9.13 -13.86
N ALA A 201 -10.04 9.43 -15.05
CA ALA A 201 -10.55 10.77 -15.34
C ALA A 201 -11.92 11.05 -14.69
N ASP A 202 -12.75 10.02 -14.47
CA ASP A 202 -13.98 10.16 -13.70
C ASP A 202 -13.69 10.42 -12.21
N PHE A 203 -12.72 9.72 -11.64
CA PHE A 203 -12.26 9.96 -10.27
C PHE A 203 -11.84 11.42 -10.06
N THR A 204 -11.00 11.96 -10.96
CA THR A 204 -10.54 13.36 -10.85
C THR A 204 -11.67 14.38 -10.99
N LYS A 205 -12.75 14.02 -11.67
CA LYS A 205 -13.95 14.85 -11.85
C LYS A 205 -15.04 14.57 -10.80
N LYS A 206 -14.78 13.67 -9.85
CA LYS A 206 -15.75 13.20 -8.84
C LYS A 206 -17.05 12.64 -9.46
N LYS A 207 -16.92 11.91 -10.58
CA LYS A 207 -18.02 11.29 -11.31
C LYS A 207 -18.02 9.78 -11.12
N LEU A 208 -19.19 9.16 -11.15
CA LEU A 208 -19.32 7.71 -11.19
C LEU A 208 -18.85 7.16 -12.53
N SER A 209 -18.18 6.01 -12.51
CA SER A 209 -17.90 5.23 -13.71
C SER A 209 -18.97 4.14 -13.84
N TYR A 210 -19.85 4.25 -14.84
CA TYR A 210 -20.93 3.29 -15.04
C TYR A 210 -20.43 1.98 -15.65
N ASP A 211 -19.30 2.01 -16.33
CA ASP A 211 -18.61 0.89 -16.95
C ASP A 211 -17.11 0.98 -16.65
N LEU A 212 -16.40 -0.11 -16.77
CA LEU A 212 -14.97 -0.20 -16.58
C LEU A 212 -14.32 -0.83 -17.81
N PRO A 213 -13.07 -0.42 -18.18
CA PRO A 213 -12.30 -1.13 -19.18
C PRO A 213 -12.02 -2.59 -18.78
N GLU A 214 -11.61 -3.40 -19.76
CA GLU A 214 -11.03 -4.71 -19.48
C GLU A 214 -9.82 -4.56 -18.55
N THR A 215 -9.61 -5.53 -17.69
CA THR A 215 -8.55 -5.51 -16.68
C THR A 215 -7.74 -6.79 -16.69
N SER A 216 -6.51 -6.71 -16.21
CA SER A 216 -5.67 -7.88 -15.92
C SER A 216 -5.97 -8.52 -14.56
N TYR A 217 -6.74 -7.88 -13.69
CA TYR A 217 -7.06 -8.37 -12.36
C TYR A 217 -8.02 -9.56 -12.42
N ALA A 218 -7.51 -10.78 -12.24
CA ALA A 218 -8.23 -12.03 -12.46
C ALA A 218 -9.52 -12.19 -11.63
N PRO A 219 -9.60 -11.73 -10.35
CA PRO A 219 -10.86 -11.82 -9.60
C PRO A 219 -11.99 -10.91 -10.11
N GLY A 220 -11.68 -9.98 -11.03
CA GLY A 220 -12.63 -9.04 -11.61
C GLY A 220 -12.80 -7.76 -10.80
N LEU A 221 -13.45 -6.79 -11.42
CA LEU A 221 -13.69 -5.47 -10.86
C LEU A 221 -15.16 -5.21 -10.60
N VAL A 222 -15.44 -4.34 -9.64
CA VAL A 222 -16.76 -3.75 -9.44
C VAL A 222 -16.63 -2.22 -9.49
N SER A 223 -17.51 -1.57 -10.25
CA SER A 223 -17.57 -0.12 -10.28
C SER A 223 -17.91 0.43 -8.91
N SER A 224 -17.08 1.30 -8.38
CA SER A 224 -17.23 1.88 -7.05
C SER A 224 -16.68 3.30 -7.02
N PRO A 225 -17.34 4.26 -6.35
CA PRO A 225 -16.90 5.64 -6.30
C PRO A 225 -15.73 5.82 -5.32
N LEU A 226 -14.50 5.45 -5.73
CA LEU A 226 -13.29 5.57 -4.92
C LEU A 226 -13.13 6.98 -4.33
N HIS A 227 -13.48 8.03 -5.10
CA HIS A 227 -13.41 9.43 -4.66
C HIS A 227 -14.35 9.76 -3.48
N PHE A 228 -15.33 8.92 -3.22
CA PHE A 228 -16.33 9.14 -2.16
C PHE A 228 -15.99 8.41 -0.86
N TRP A 229 -15.62 7.12 -0.95
CA TRP A 229 -15.39 6.33 0.26
C TRP A 229 -13.94 6.31 0.75
N MET A 230 -12.98 6.58 -0.15
CA MET A 230 -11.58 6.72 0.27
C MET A 230 -11.43 7.94 1.17
N PRO A 231 -10.63 7.90 2.25
CA PRO A 231 -10.37 9.06 3.09
C PRO A 231 -10.02 10.30 2.25
N SER A 232 -10.67 11.43 2.51
CA SER A 232 -10.60 12.63 1.68
C SER A 232 -9.17 13.13 1.49
N PHE A 233 -8.35 13.09 2.53
CA PHE A 233 -6.95 13.51 2.46
C PHE A 233 -6.07 12.64 1.53
N ILE A 234 -6.49 11.40 1.24
CA ILE A 234 -5.87 10.53 0.22
C ILE A 234 -6.48 10.82 -1.14
N ALA A 235 -7.81 10.78 -1.26
CA ALA A 235 -8.51 10.94 -2.54
C ALA A 235 -8.21 12.29 -3.21
N GLU A 236 -8.18 13.38 -2.44
CA GLU A 236 -7.90 14.72 -2.96
C GLU A 236 -6.45 14.86 -3.44
N ARG A 237 -5.47 14.33 -2.68
CA ARG A 237 -4.07 14.34 -3.09
C ARG A 237 -3.83 13.50 -4.33
N LEU A 238 -4.42 12.31 -4.44
CA LEU A 238 -4.37 11.49 -5.67
C LEU A 238 -4.97 12.25 -6.85
N SER A 239 -6.15 12.87 -6.67
CA SER A 239 -6.80 13.63 -7.73
C SER A 239 -5.95 14.79 -8.24
N LYS A 240 -5.37 15.58 -7.34
CA LYS A 240 -4.45 16.68 -7.69
C LYS A 240 -3.17 16.14 -8.36
N GLY A 241 -2.61 15.05 -7.82
CA GLY A 241 -1.44 14.38 -8.39
C GLY A 241 -1.67 13.92 -9.82
N PHE A 242 -2.80 13.26 -10.10
CA PHE A 242 -3.16 12.83 -11.45
C PHE A 242 -3.33 13.99 -12.44
N GLN A 243 -3.89 15.11 -11.99
CA GLN A 243 -3.99 16.31 -12.81
C GLN A 243 -2.61 16.88 -13.15
N LEU A 244 -1.66 16.86 -12.20
CA LEU A 244 -0.29 17.28 -12.44
C LEU A 244 0.43 16.33 -13.40
N PHE A 245 0.33 15.02 -13.19
CA PHE A 245 0.93 14.01 -14.07
C PHE A 245 0.38 14.10 -15.49
N GLY A 246 -0.92 14.36 -15.66
CA GLY A 246 -1.53 14.58 -16.96
C GLY A 246 -1.04 15.84 -17.69
N LYS A 247 -0.57 16.86 -16.95
CA LYS A 247 0.08 18.04 -17.52
C LYS A 247 1.49 17.75 -18.03
N TYR A 248 2.26 16.95 -17.30
CA TYR A 248 3.62 16.58 -17.68
C TYR A 248 3.65 15.50 -18.76
N SER A 249 2.67 14.59 -18.72
CA SER A 249 2.57 13.45 -19.62
C SER A 249 1.21 13.45 -20.32
N ARG A 250 1.15 14.13 -21.47
CA ARG A 250 -0.09 14.29 -22.22
C ARG A 250 -0.67 12.94 -22.63
N GLY A 251 -1.95 12.71 -22.30
CA GLY A 251 -2.66 11.46 -22.54
C GLY A 251 -2.65 10.47 -21.36
N PHE A 252 -1.82 10.71 -20.35
CA PHE A 252 -1.76 9.86 -19.16
C PHE A 252 -3.08 9.90 -18.34
N LEU A 253 -3.63 11.10 -18.11
CA LEU A 253 -4.93 11.27 -17.47
C LEU A 253 -6.05 10.97 -18.48
N THR A 254 -6.62 9.78 -18.40
CA THR A 254 -7.59 9.25 -19.37
C THR A 254 -8.64 8.37 -18.70
N ASN A 255 -9.77 8.15 -19.37
CA ASN A 255 -10.78 7.14 -18.99
C ASN A 255 -10.45 5.72 -19.51
N GLU A 256 -9.38 5.56 -20.27
CA GLU A 256 -8.83 4.23 -20.57
C GLU A 256 -8.04 3.63 -19.40
N ALA A 257 -7.68 4.46 -18.42
CA ALA A 257 -7.00 4.06 -17.21
C ALA A 257 -8.00 3.70 -16.11
N THR A 258 -7.76 2.58 -15.46
CA THR A 258 -8.58 2.07 -14.34
C THR A 258 -7.79 2.14 -13.04
N MET A 259 -8.37 2.82 -12.05
CA MET A 259 -7.91 2.81 -10.66
C MET A 259 -8.54 1.61 -9.95
N ILE A 260 -7.71 0.77 -9.35
CA ILE A 260 -8.12 -0.46 -8.67
C ILE A 260 -7.73 -0.32 -7.19
N GLY A 261 -8.70 -0.42 -6.29
CA GLY A 261 -8.49 -0.34 -4.84
C GLY A 261 -7.99 -1.67 -4.29
N VAL A 262 -7.17 -1.66 -3.28
CA VAL A 262 -6.34 -0.61 -2.69
C VAL A 262 -4.89 -1.10 -2.62
N GLU A 263 -3.93 -0.23 -2.83
CA GLU A 263 -2.50 -0.51 -2.59
C GLU A 263 -2.08 0.11 -1.26
N THR A 264 -1.81 -0.71 -0.25
CA THR A 264 -1.50 -0.29 1.12
C THR A 264 -0.15 -0.78 1.61
N ARG A 265 0.43 -1.80 0.94
CA ARG A 265 1.62 -2.52 1.46
C ARG A 265 2.90 -2.11 0.74
N THR A 266 3.12 -0.81 0.61
CA THR A 266 4.33 -0.26 -0.01
C THR A 266 5.57 -0.36 0.89
N SER A 267 5.37 -0.40 2.22
CA SER A 267 6.43 -0.55 3.22
C SER A 267 5.87 -1.00 4.57
N ALA A 268 6.76 -1.36 5.51
CA ALA A 268 6.35 -1.66 6.88
C ALA A 268 5.65 -0.47 7.53
N PRO A 269 4.50 -0.69 8.21
CA PRO A 269 3.78 0.35 8.95
C PRO A 269 4.38 0.63 10.34
N VAL A 270 5.39 -0.13 10.71
CA VAL A 270 6.13 0.02 11.96
C VAL A 270 7.62 -0.01 11.72
N ARG A 271 8.38 0.54 12.66
CA ARG A 271 9.80 0.31 12.78
C ARG A 271 10.08 -0.42 14.08
N ILE A 272 10.83 -1.52 14.01
CA ILE A 272 11.34 -2.22 15.17
C ILE A 272 12.66 -1.57 15.53
N THR A 273 12.70 -0.80 16.63
CA THR A 273 13.83 0.07 16.95
C THR A 273 15.12 -0.72 17.15
N ARG A 274 16.21 -0.24 16.55
CA ARG A 274 17.54 -0.84 16.71
C ARG A 274 18.61 0.24 16.85
N ASP A 275 19.67 -0.08 17.55
CA ASP A 275 20.85 0.74 17.66
C ASP A 275 21.62 0.76 16.33
N LYS A 276 22.14 1.92 15.94
CA LYS A 276 22.78 2.12 14.62
C LYS A 276 24.14 1.44 14.47
N GLU A 277 24.86 1.24 15.57
CA GLU A 277 26.20 0.68 15.57
C GLU A 277 26.18 -0.83 15.76
N THR A 278 25.43 -1.27 16.78
CA THR A 278 25.36 -2.70 17.13
C THR A 278 24.33 -3.46 16.33
N LEU A 279 23.39 -2.76 15.66
CA LEU A 279 22.23 -3.30 14.94
C LEU A 279 21.28 -4.12 15.81
N GLN A 280 21.52 -4.18 17.12
CA GLN A 280 20.63 -4.86 18.05
C GLN A 280 19.43 -3.98 18.39
N HIS A 281 18.34 -4.61 18.75
CA HIS A 281 17.18 -3.92 19.32
C HIS A 281 17.60 -3.10 20.55
N VAL A 282 17.12 -1.86 20.66
CA VAL A 282 17.59 -0.88 21.68
C VAL A 282 17.43 -1.36 23.12
N ARG A 283 16.45 -2.24 23.41
CA ARG A 283 16.20 -2.76 24.77
C ARG A 283 16.38 -4.28 24.90
N VAL A 284 16.45 -5.02 23.80
CA VAL A 284 16.48 -6.49 23.81
C VAL A 284 17.79 -6.97 23.17
N LYS A 285 18.77 -7.32 24.00
CA LYS A 285 20.06 -7.83 23.53
C LYS A 285 19.90 -9.17 22.78
N GLY A 286 20.69 -9.38 21.75
CA GLY A 286 20.65 -10.59 20.93
C GLY A 286 19.49 -10.65 19.94
N LEU A 287 18.64 -9.61 19.84
CA LEU A 287 17.64 -9.43 18.82
C LEU A 287 18.13 -8.43 17.78
N PHE A 288 18.16 -8.84 16.51
CA PHE A 288 18.59 -8.03 15.36
C PHE A 288 17.43 -7.82 14.40
N PRO A 289 16.67 -6.71 14.52
CA PRO A 289 15.62 -6.38 13.56
C PRO A 289 16.25 -6.04 12.20
N CYS A 290 15.76 -6.68 11.13
CA CYS A 290 16.40 -6.63 9.82
C CYS A 290 15.39 -6.47 8.69
N GLY A 291 15.80 -5.78 7.65
CA GLY A 291 15.14 -5.69 6.37
C GLY A 291 13.84 -4.87 6.35
N GLU A 292 13.02 -5.18 5.38
CA GLU A 292 11.78 -4.43 5.10
C GLU A 292 10.77 -4.52 6.25
N GLY A 293 10.64 -5.70 6.87
CA GLY A 293 9.73 -5.89 7.99
C GLY A 293 10.13 -5.13 9.25
N ALA A 294 11.41 -4.92 9.47
CA ALA A 294 11.91 -4.09 10.57
C ALA A 294 11.84 -2.57 10.28
N GLY A 295 11.49 -2.18 9.04
CA GLY A 295 11.33 -0.79 8.64
C GLY A 295 12.61 -0.09 8.20
N TYR A 296 13.69 -0.84 7.89
CA TYR A 296 15.00 -0.29 7.49
C TYR A 296 15.31 -0.45 6.00
N ALA A 297 14.51 -1.21 5.28
CA ALA A 297 14.65 -1.39 3.83
C ALA A 297 13.32 -1.12 3.11
N GLY A 298 13.39 -0.80 1.83
CA GLY A 298 12.22 -0.52 0.97
C GLY A 298 12.20 -1.35 -0.31
N GLY A 299 12.78 -2.55 -0.30
CA GLY A 299 12.79 -3.45 -1.46
C GLY A 299 13.74 -4.64 -1.26
N ILE A 300 13.68 -5.60 -2.19
CA ILE A 300 14.38 -6.90 -2.08
C ILE A 300 15.90 -6.71 -1.92
N VAL A 301 16.51 -5.89 -2.77
CA VAL A 301 17.97 -5.69 -2.75
C VAL A 301 18.42 -5.00 -1.45
N SER A 302 17.75 -3.92 -1.07
CA SER A 302 18.07 -3.20 0.17
C SER A 302 17.82 -4.05 1.42
N ALA A 303 16.79 -4.91 1.42
CA ALA A 303 16.54 -5.84 2.51
C ALA A 303 17.60 -6.94 2.60
N GLY A 304 18.15 -7.37 1.45
CA GLY A 304 19.23 -8.35 1.40
C GLY A 304 20.61 -7.77 1.80
N ILE A 305 20.79 -6.46 1.67
CA ILE A 305 22.00 -5.76 2.10
C ILE A 305 21.95 -5.48 3.61
N ASP A 306 20.78 -5.11 4.14
CA ASP A 306 20.56 -4.83 5.57
C ASP A 306 20.73 -6.06 6.44
#